data_3aa1fa6c01656d15f6867885904b2940
#
_entry.id   3aa1fa6c01656d15f6867885904b2940
#
_cell.length_a   1.000
_cell.length_b   1.000
_cell.length_c   1.000
_cell.angle_alpha   90.00
_cell.angle_beta   90.00
_cell.angle_gamma   90.00
#
_symmetry.space_group_name_H-M   'P 1'
#
loop_
_entity.id
_entity.type
_entity.pdbx_description
1 polymer ?
#
loop_
_entity_poly.entity_id
_entity_poly.type
_entity_poly.pdbx_seq_one_letter_code
_entity_poly.pdbx_strand_id
1 'polypeptide(L)'
;MPPFRAVILFRHMEINVIVKPPFKKLVSTPFLKKIASKTLKAQAADPNSELGIVITGQEEIKDLNLKYRGLDEPTDVLSFYMLEENPENLTAADDFPTPPDENIHLGEVIISYPQAELQATAASHSVSHEIAFLLIHGVLHLLGYDHHEVVAEAVMKSHQDIAMKHIREILE
;
A
#
# COMPACT_ATOMS: atom_id res chain seq x y z
N MET A 1 27.04 -29.42 26.01
CA MET A 1 26.03 -28.45 25.55
C MET A 1 26.23 -28.23 24.09
N PRO A 2 25.28 -28.53 23.21
CA PRO A 2 25.42 -28.17 21.82
C PRO A 2 25.25 -26.65 21.67
N PRO A 3 25.99 -25.99 20.74
CA PRO A 3 25.88 -24.57 20.54
C PRO A 3 24.48 -24.25 19.99
N PHE A 4 23.82 -23.27 20.61
CA PHE A 4 22.62 -22.66 20.05
C PHE A 4 22.94 -22.20 18.62
N ARG A 5 22.44 -22.93 17.62
CA ARG A 5 22.34 -22.42 16.25
C ARG A 5 21.35 -21.28 16.31
N ALA A 6 21.84 -20.05 16.27
CA ALA A 6 21.00 -18.91 15.95
C ALA A 6 20.35 -19.21 14.60
N VAL A 7 19.06 -19.51 14.61
CA VAL A 7 18.26 -19.53 13.39
C VAL A 7 18.20 -18.07 12.96
N ILE A 8 18.99 -17.72 11.96
CA ILE A 8 18.86 -16.43 11.28
C ILE A 8 17.54 -16.55 10.54
N LEU A 9 16.45 -16.09 11.16
CA LEU A 9 15.20 -15.84 10.46
C LEU A 9 15.49 -14.72 9.47
N PHE A 10 15.52 -15.08 8.19
CA PHE A 10 15.56 -14.09 7.11
C PHE A 10 14.25 -13.30 7.18
N ARG A 11 14.33 -12.11 7.74
CA ARG A 11 13.24 -11.13 7.75
C ARG A 11 12.93 -10.74 6.31
N HIS A 12 11.69 -10.94 5.89
CA HIS A 12 11.29 -10.77 4.50
C HIS A 12 9.99 -9.98 4.44
N MET A 13 10.02 -8.85 3.72
CA MET A 13 8.79 -8.10 3.42
C MET A 13 7.83 -9.01 2.66
N GLU A 14 6.60 -9.13 3.14
CA GLU A 14 5.56 -9.91 2.49
C GLU A 14 4.61 -8.97 1.74
N ILE A 15 4.51 -9.14 0.43
CA ILE A 15 3.63 -8.33 -0.42
C ILE A 15 2.65 -9.27 -1.11
N ASN A 16 1.40 -9.20 -0.69
CA ASN A 16 0.29 -9.99 -1.19
C ASN A 16 -0.48 -9.19 -2.24
N VAL A 17 -0.62 -9.73 -3.44
CA VAL A 17 -1.25 -9.03 -4.57
C VAL A 17 -2.41 -9.83 -5.11
N ILE A 18 -3.57 -9.19 -5.22
CA ILE A 18 -4.76 -9.70 -5.88
C ILE A 18 -5.10 -8.77 -7.05
N VAL A 19 -5.05 -9.30 -8.27
CA VAL A 19 -5.58 -8.61 -9.45
C VAL A 19 -6.88 -9.26 -9.84
N LYS A 20 -8.00 -8.55 -9.71
CA LYS A 20 -9.32 -9.08 -10.04
C LYS A 20 -9.49 -9.25 -11.57
N PRO A 21 -10.26 -10.24 -12.04
CA PRO A 21 -10.70 -10.25 -13.43
C PRO A 21 -11.59 -9.02 -13.73
N PRO A 22 -11.51 -8.37 -14.90
CA PRO A 22 -10.74 -8.73 -16.11
C PRO A 22 -9.30 -8.18 -16.15
N PHE A 23 -8.80 -7.56 -15.09
CA PHE A 23 -7.55 -6.77 -15.10
C PHE A 23 -6.26 -7.61 -15.07
N LYS A 24 -6.35 -8.94 -14.86
CA LYS A 24 -5.20 -9.85 -14.75
C LYS A 24 -4.23 -9.81 -15.94
N LYS A 25 -4.73 -9.47 -17.14
CA LYS A 25 -3.90 -9.35 -18.36
C LYS A 25 -3.34 -7.94 -18.55
N LEU A 26 -3.85 -6.96 -17.81
CA LEU A 26 -3.52 -5.54 -17.95
C LEU A 26 -2.48 -5.10 -16.92
N VAL A 27 -2.48 -5.72 -15.74
CA VAL A 27 -1.56 -5.37 -14.64
C VAL A 27 -0.86 -6.62 -14.14
N SER A 28 0.46 -6.60 -14.16
CA SER A 28 1.24 -7.76 -13.71
C SER A 28 1.54 -7.71 -12.21
N THR A 29 1.34 -8.85 -11.53
CA THR A 29 1.68 -9.02 -10.11
C THR A 29 3.15 -8.72 -9.81
N PRO A 30 4.15 -9.18 -10.59
CA PRO A 30 5.55 -8.83 -10.37
C PRO A 30 5.83 -7.32 -10.44
N PHE A 31 5.15 -6.60 -11.33
CA PHE A 31 5.25 -5.15 -11.44
C PHE A 31 4.83 -4.46 -10.13
N LEU A 32 3.64 -4.79 -9.62
CA LEU A 32 3.11 -4.23 -8.37
C LEU A 32 4.02 -4.55 -7.17
N LYS A 33 4.46 -5.80 -7.05
CA LYS A 33 5.39 -6.23 -5.98
C LYS A 33 6.71 -5.46 -6.02
N LYS A 34 7.26 -5.23 -7.21
CA LYS A 34 8.52 -4.50 -7.38
C LYS A 34 8.39 -3.05 -6.96
N ILE A 35 7.29 -2.37 -7.35
CA ILE A 35 7.01 -0.99 -6.93
C ILE A 35 6.87 -0.90 -5.42
N ALA A 36 6.00 -1.72 -4.83
CA ALA A 36 5.76 -1.71 -3.39
C ALA A 36 7.04 -1.99 -2.59
N SER A 37 7.83 -3.00 -2.99
CA SER A 37 9.10 -3.31 -2.33
C SER A 37 10.11 -2.16 -2.40
N LYS A 38 10.24 -1.50 -3.56
CA LYS A 38 11.13 -0.34 -3.70
C LYS A 38 10.64 0.85 -2.86
N THR A 39 9.33 1.08 -2.82
CA THR A 39 8.74 2.15 -2.01
C THR A 39 8.98 1.90 -0.52
N LEU A 40 8.66 0.72 -0.01
CA LEU A 40 8.87 0.36 1.40
C LEU A 40 10.35 0.49 1.79
N LYS A 41 11.27 0.03 0.94
CA LYS A 41 12.71 0.17 1.17
C LYS A 41 13.17 1.63 1.17
N ALA A 42 12.69 2.45 0.24
CA ALA A 42 13.03 3.86 0.16
C ALA A 42 12.52 4.65 1.40
N GLN A 43 11.45 4.18 2.02
CA GLN A 43 10.89 4.75 3.25
C GLN A 43 11.46 4.10 4.53
N ALA A 44 12.46 3.25 4.42
CA ALA A 44 13.06 2.50 5.54
C ALA A 44 12.03 1.76 6.40
N ALA A 45 10.98 1.22 5.76
CA ALA A 45 9.98 0.40 6.43
C ALA A 45 10.59 -0.84 7.07
N ASP A 46 9.96 -1.34 8.14
CA ASP A 46 10.46 -2.53 8.83
C ASP A 46 10.56 -3.73 7.86
N PRO A 47 11.66 -4.49 7.88
CA PRO A 47 11.81 -5.67 7.03
C PRO A 47 10.76 -6.78 7.24
N ASN A 48 10.04 -6.76 8.35
CA ASN A 48 8.93 -7.68 8.64
C ASN A 48 7.57 -7.12 8.21
N SER A 49 7.53 -6.07 7.43
CA SER A 49 6.26 -5.47 6.97
C SER A 49 5.50 -6.40 6.03
N GLU A 50 4.19 -6.48 6.24
CA GLU A 50 3.24 -7.13 5.34
C GLU A 50 2.30 -6.09 4.73
N LEU A 51 2.10 -6.17 3.42
CA LEU A 51 1.27 -5.26 2.63
C LEU A 51 0.36 -6.03 1.69
N GLY A 52 -0.94 -5.72 1.71
CA GLY A 52 -1.91 -6.17 0.72
C GLY A 52 -2.08 -5.14 -0.41
N ILE A 53 -2.20 -5.61 -1.65
CA ILE A 53 -2.49 -4.79 -2.83
C ILE A 53 -3.62 -5.45 -3.61
N VAL A 54 -4.66 -4.70 -3.92
CA VAL A 54 -5.80 -5.16 -4.72
C VAL A 54 -6.02 -4.24 -5.91
N ILE A 55 -6.05 -4.80 -7.12
CA ILE A 55 -6.53 -4.11 -8.31
C ILE A 55 -7.94 -4.59 -8.58
N THR A 56 -8.88 -3.64 -8.65
CA THR A 56 -10.31 -3.94 -8.77
C THR A 56 -11.01 -3.02 -9.76
N GLY A 57 -12.31 -3.24 -9.96
CA GLY A 57 -13.18 -2.44 -10.79
C GLY A 57 -13.86 -1.30 -10.03
N GLN A 58 -14.59 -0.49 -10.79
CA GLN A 58 -15.25 0.73 -10.31
C GLN A 58 -16.37 0.44 -9.31
N GLU A 59 -17.14 -0.63 -9.50
CA GLU A 59 -18.27 -0.97 -8.63
C GLU A 59 -17.77 -1.40 -7.23
N GLU A 60 -16.79 -2.30 -7.17
CA GLU A 60 -16.28 -2.79 -5.89
C GLU A 60 -15.64 -1.65 -5.07
N ILE A 61 -14.85 -0.76 -5.70
CA ILE A 61 -14.24 0.36 -4.96
C ILE A 61 -15.27 1.39 -4.52
N LYS A 62 -16.36 1.59 -5.30
CA LYS A 62 -17.49 2.42 -4.91
C LYS A 62 -18.20 1.86 -3.67
N ASP A 63 -18.47 0.55 -3.65
CA ASP A 63 -19.09 -0.12 -2.50
C ASP A 63 -18.22 0.02 -1.24
N LEU A 64 -16.91 -0.13 -1.38
CA LEU A 64 -15.96 0.07 -0.28
C LEU A 64 -15.93 1.54 0.18
N ASN A 65 -15.95 2.49 -0.75
CA ASN A 65 -15.96 3.92 -0.43
C ASN A 65 -17.24 4.30 0.31
N LEU A 66 -18.40 3.78 -0.12
CA LEU A 66 -19.66 3.97 0.57
C LEU A 66 -19.62 3.37 1.98
N LYS A 67 -19.16 2.13 2.10
CA LYS A 67 -19.15 1.40 3.37
C LYS A 67 -18.26 2.04 4.42
N TYR A 68 -17.06 2.49 4.04
CA TYR A 68 -16.02 2.93 4.99
C TYR A 68 -15.87 4.44 5.09
N ARG A 69 -16.29 5.21 4.07
CA ARG A 69 -16.20 6.68 4.04
C ARG A 69 -17.56 7.37 3.93
N GLY A 70 -18.65 6.61 3.68
CA GLY A 70 -19.98 7.16 3.48
C GLY A 70 -20.20 7.89 2.16
N LEU A 71 -19.29 7.70 1.18
CA LEU A 71 -19.32 8.36 -0.12
C LEU A 71 -19.78 7.37 -1.20
N ASP A 72 -20.98 7.61 -1.78
CA ASP A 72 -21.58 6.78 -2.84
C ASP A 72 -21.02 7.13 -4.22
N GLU A 73 -19.71 7.13 -4.35
CA GLU A 73 -19.01 7.41 -5.60
C GLU A 73 -17.73 6.56 -5.71
N PRO A 74 -17.30 6.22 -6.94
CA PRO A 74 -16.03 5.53 -7.11
C PRO A 74 -14.88 6.48 -6.78
N THR A 75 -13.78 5.89 -6.29
CA THR A 75 -12.50 6.58 -6.09
C THR A 75 -11.39 5.83 -6.82
N ASP A 76 -10.24 6.41 -6.92
CA ASP A 76 -9.04 5.84 -7.56
C ASP A 76 -8.31 4.86 -6.65
N VAL A 77 -8.10 5.23 -5.39
CA VAL A 77 -7.39 4.43 -4.38
C VAL A 77 -8.01 4.55 -3.00
N LEU A 78 -8.00 3.45 -2.27
CA LEU A 78 -8.32 3.37 -0.85
C LEU A 78 -7.17 2.69 -0.12
N SER A 79 -6.81 3.23 1.05
CA SER A 79 -5.82 2.63 1.95
C SER A 79 -6.49 2.31 3.28
N PHE A 80 -6.41 1.04 3.69
CA PHE A 80 -6.98 0.55 4.93
C PHE A 80 -5.87 0.07 5.86
N TYR A 81 -5.75 0.68 7.03
CA TYR A 81 -4.83 0.23 8.08
C TYR A 81 -5.35 -1.07 8.70
N MET A 82 -4.48 -2.05 8.87
CA MET A 82 -4.82 -3.27 9.63
C MET A 82 -4.76 -3.04 11.15
N LEU A 83 -4.21 -1.93 11.61
CA LEU A 83 -4.04 -1.60 13.04
C LEU A 83 -5.21 -0.81 13.65
N GLU A 84 -6.31 -0.58 12.94
CA GLU A 84 -7.53 -0.08 13.55
C GLU A 84 -8.30 -1.23 14.23
N GLU A 85 -7.72 -1.82 15.26
CA GLU A 85 -8.52 -2.38 16.33
C GLU A 85 -9.24 -1.22 17.00
N ASN A 86 -10.57 -1.31 17.00
CA ASN A 86 -11.52 -0.36 17.55
C ASN A 86 -11.00 0.20 18.89
N PRO A 87 -10.79 1.53 19.05
CA PRO A 87 -10.29 2.09 20.31
C PRO A 87 -11.18 1.78 21.51
N GLU A 88 -12.45 1.34 21.29
CA GLU A 88 -13.39 0.93 22.33
C GLU A 88 -13.10 -0.46 22.90
N ASN A 89 -12.22 -1.26 22.29
CA ASN A 89 -11.84 -2.60 22.76
C ASN A 89 -10.45 -2.69 23.40
N LEU A 90 -9.79 -1.58 23.63
CA LEU A 90 -8.57 -1.52 24.44
C LEU A 90 -8.92 -1.77 25.90
N THR A 91 -9.17 -3.04 26.26
CA THR A 91 -9.11 -3.47 27.66
C THR A 91 -7.65 -3.55 28.04
N ALA A 92 -7.33 -3.17 29.28
CA ALA A 92 -5.99 -3.10 29.86
C ALA A 92 -5.20 -4.45 29.90
N ALA A 93 -5.53 -5.39 29.01
CA ALA A 93 -4.88 -6.68 28.86
C ALA A 93 -3.88 -6.74 27.69
N ASP A 94 -3.79 -5.71 26.85
CA ASP A 94 -2.97 -5.70 25.64
C ASP A 94 -1.57 -5.09 25.84
N ASP A 95 -1.10 -5.05 27.07
CA ASP A 95 0.29 -4.72 27.42
C ASP A 95 1.24 -5.92 27.23
N PHE A 96 0.85 -6.88 26.37
CA PHE A 96 1.76 -7.93 25.94
C PHE A 96 2.62 -7.40 24.78
N PRO A 97 3.95 -7.37 24.95
CA PRO A 97 4.82 -7.00 23.85
C PRO A 97 4.58 -7.98 22.69
N THR A 98 4.27 -7.43 21.50
CA THR A 98 4.17 -8.21 20.27
C THR A 98 5.41 -9.09 20.15
N PRO A 99 5.28 -10.42 19.95
CA PRO A 99 6.44 -11.27 19.80
C PRO A 99 7.38 -10.71 18.72
N PRO A 100 8.70 -10.73 18.92
CA PRO A 100 9.66 -10.13 18.00
C PRO A 100 9.69 -10.78 16.60
N ASP A 101 8.92 -11.83 16.39
CA ASP A 101 8.85 -12.61 15.16
C ASP A 101 7.52 -12.42 14.38
N GLU A 102 6.61 -11.56 14.85
CA GLU A 102 5.37 -11.28 14.12
C GLU A 102 5.58 -10.26 13.01
N ASN A 103 4.93 -10.50 11.85
CA ASN A 103 4.88 -9.56 10.75
C ASN A 103 4.11 -8.31 11.16
N ILE A 104 4.63 -7.14 10.76
CA ILE A 104 3.94 -5.86 10.94
C ILE A 104 2.97 -5.69 9.78
N HIS A 105 1.69 -5.91 10.04
CA HIS A 105 0.63 -5.69 9.06
C HIS A 105 0.43 -4.19 8.84
N LEU A 106 0.88 -3.67 7.70
CA LEU A 106 0.68 -2.26 7.35
C LEU A 106 -0.77 -1.98 6.95
N GLY A 107 -1.37 -2.91 6.23
CA GLY A 107 -2.73 -2.80 5.72
C GLY A 107 -2.85 -3.13 4.24
N GLU A 108 -3.89 -2.60 3.60
CA GLU A 108 -4.20 -2.86 2.19
C GLU A 108 -4.32 -1.56 1.40
N VAL A 109 -3.81 -1.59 0.18
CA VAL A 109 -4.02 -0.56 -0.85
C VAL A 109 -4.90 -1.14 -1.95
N ILE A 110 -6.06 -0.56 -2.17
CA ILE A 110 -7.03 -0.99 -3.18
C ILE A 110 -7.11 0.08 -4.26
N ILE A 111 -6.85 -0.31 -5.51
CA ILE A 111 -6.79 0.60 -6.67
C ILE A 111 -7.86 0.22 -7.68
N SER A 112 -8.64 1.20 -8.13
CA SER A 112 -9.56 1.05 -9.25
C SER A 112 -8.80 1.19 -10.57
N TYR A 113 -8.73 0.10 -11.34
CA TYR A 113 -8.12 0.15 -12.67
C TYR A 113 -8.82 1.14 -13.61
N PRO A 114 -10.18 1.16 -13.72
CA PRO A 114 -10.85 2.12 -14.59
C PRO A 114 -10.61 3.58 -14.22
N GLN A 115 -10.51 3.91 -12.94
CA GLN A 115 -10.19 5.28 -12.51
C GLN A 115 -8.73 5.65 -12.83
N ALA A 116 -7.80 4.72 -12.62
CA ALA A 116 -6.41 4.91 -13.01
C ALA A 116 -6.26 5.14 -14.52
N GLU A 117 -7.00 4.42 -15.35
CA GLU A 117 -7.01 4.58 -16.81
C GLU A 117 -7.55 5.95 -17.24
N LEU A 118 -8.63 6.43 -16.61
CA LEU A 118 -9.17 7.77 -16.85
C LEU A 118 -8.18 8.88 -16.47
N GLN A 119 -7.55 8.76 -15.29
CA GLN A 119 -6.57 9.74 -14.81
C GLN A 119 -5.30 9.75 -15.68
N ALA A 120 -4.80 8.57 -16.06
CA ALA A 120 -3.67 8.44 -16.96
C ALA A 120 -3.91 9.13 -18.31
N THR A 121 -5.11 8.94 -18.88
CA THR A 121 -5.52 9.58 -20.11
C THR A 121 -5.56 11.10 -19.95
N ALA A 122 -6.16 11.61 -18.89
CA ALA A 122 -6.25 13.04 -18.59
C ALA A 122 -4.87 13.68 -18.38
N ALA A 123 -3.94 12.96 -17.75
CA ALA A 123 -2.58 13.43 -17.48
C ALA A 123 -1.57 13.14 -18.62
N SER A 124 -2.01 12.50 -19.70
CA SER A 124 -1.19 12.16 -20.88
C SER A 124 0.05 11.29 -20.55
N HIS A 125 -0.10 10.33 -19.64
CA HIS A 125 0.91 9.32 -19.34
C HIS A 125 0.33 7.89 -19.35
N SER A 126 1.18 6.88 -19.14
CA SER A 126 0.74 5.48 -19.18
C SER A 126 -0.09 5.09 -17.96
N VAL A 127 -1.00 4.12 -18.13
CA VAL A 127 -1.77 3.53 -17.01
C VAL A 127 -0.83 2.91 -15.97
N SER A 128 0.28 2.31 -16.40
CA SER A 128 1.29 1.77 -15.48
C SER A 128 1.92 2.86 -14.61
N HIS A 129 2.15 4.05 -15.16
CA HIS A 129 2.62 5.21 -14.39
C HIS A 129 1.60 5.64 -13.34
N GLU A 130 0.33 5.74 -13.72
CA GLU A 130 -0.75 6.11 -12.80
C GLU A 130 -0.92 5.08 -11.68
N ILE A 131 -0.96 3.79 -12.02
CA ILE A 131 -1.05 2.72 -11.01
C ILE A 131 0.14 2.77 -10.04
N ALA A 132 1.34 3.01 -10.55
CA ALA A 132 2.52 3.16 -9.70
C ALA A 132 2.40 4.38 -8.77
N PHE A 133 1.92 5.51 -9.29
CA PHE A 133 1.67 6.72 -8.49
C PHE A 133 0.64 6.47 -7.38
N LEU A 134 -0.50 5.88 -7.71
CA LEU A 134 -1.56 5.56 -6.75
C LEU A 134 -1.11 4.53 -5.70
N LEU A 135 -0.34 3.52 -6.11
CA LEU A 135 0.21 2.53 -5.19
C LEU A 135 1.19 3.15 -4.19
N ILE A 136 2.12 3.97 -4.67
CA ILE A 136 3.06 4.71 -3.80
C ILE A 136 2.29 5.60 -2.83
N HIS A 137 1.31 6.36 -3.33
CA HIS A 137 0.46 7.23 -2.53
C HIS A 137 -0.25 6.45 -1.40
N GLY A 138 -0.87 5.34 -1.74
CA GLY A 138 -1.53 4.47 -0.76
C GLY A 138 -0.57 3.89 0.27
N VAL A 139 0.62 3.45 -0.15
CA VAL A 139 1.65 2.93 0.76
C VAL A 139 2.15 4.02 1.72
N LEU A 140 2.36 5.25 1.23
CA LEU A 140 2.75 6.36 2.10
C LEU A 140 1.70 6.66 3.16
N HIS A 141 0.41 6.60 2.82
CA HIS A 141 -0.66 6.70 3.80
C HIS A 141 -0.56 5.62 4.87
N LEU A 142 -0.35 4.35 4.48
CA LEU A 142 -0.18 3.24 5.43
C LEU A 142 1.07 3.40 6.31
N LEU A 143 2.06 4.17 5.88
CA LEU A 143 3.25 4.51 6.67
C LEU A 143 3.05 5.76 7.55
N GLY A 144 1.84 6.33 7.57
CA GLY A 144 1.48 7.45 8.43
C GLY A 144 1.65 8.83 7.83
N TYR A 145 2.00 8.94 6.54
CA TYR A 145 2.00 10.24 5.86
C TYR A 145 0.57 10.70 5.58
N ASP A 146 0.33 11.99 5.73
CA ASP A 146 -0.98 12.61 5.55
C ASP A 146 -0.85 13.91 4.74
N HIS A 147 -1.96 14.38 4.20
CA HIS A 147 -2.05 15.61 3.41
C HIS A 147 -3.13 16.59 3.93
N HIS A 148 -3.59 16.43 5.18
CA HIS A 148 -4.62 17.31 5.76
C HIS A 148 -4.10 18.70 6.10
N GLU A 149 -2.80 18.87 6.27
CA GLU A 149 -2.16 20.17 6.50
C GLU A 149 -1.13 20.47 5.41
N VAL A 150 -0.95 21.76 5.09
CA VAL A 150 -0.04 22.22 4.02
C VAL A 150 1.39 21.69 4.18
N VAL A 151 1.89 21.63 5.41
CA VAL A 151 3.24 21.12 5.71
C VAL A 151 3.29 19.60 5.50
N ALA A 152 2.27 18.88 5.99
CA ALA A 152 2.16 17.44 5.84
C ALA A 152 2.02 17.05 4.37
N GLU A 153 1.23 17.78 3.59
CA GLU A 153 1.09 17.59 2.15
C GLU A 153 2.44 17.77 1.42
N ALA A 154 3.21 18.81 1.74
CA ALA A 154 4.51 19.04 1.14
C ALA A 154 5.51 17.91 1.45
N VAL A 155 5.49 17.40 2.69
CA VAL A 155 6.32 16.27 3.11
C VAL A 155 5.92 15.00 2.35
N MET A 156 4.64 14.67 2.32
CA MET A 156 4.12 13.51 1.59
C MET A 156 4.46 13.57 0.10
N LYS A 157 4.28 14.74 -0.54
CA LYS A 157 4.65 14.95 -1.93
C LYS A 157 6.15 14.74 -2.18
N SER A 158 7.01 15.22 -1.28
CA SER A 158 8.46 14.98 -1.38
C SER A 158 8.80 13.49 -1.35
N HIS A 159 8.19 12.72 -0.45
CA HIS A 159 8.37 11.27 -0.39
C HIS A 159 7.81 10.55 -1.62
N GLN A 160 6.66 11.01 -2.13
CA GLN A 160 6.07 10.53 -3.39
C GLN A 160 7.04 10.71 -4.57
N ASP A 161 7.60 11.90 -4.72
CA ASP A 161 8.55 12.24 -5.79
C ASP A 161 9.82 11.41 -5.70
N ILE A 162 10.35 11.20 -4.50
CA ILE A 162 11.53 10.34 -4.27
C ILE A 162 11.22 8.89 -4.67
N ALA A 163 10.09 8.35 -4.23
CA ALA A 163 9.68 6.98 -4.56
C ALA A 163 9.46 6.81 -6.07
N MET A 164 8.82 7.77 -6.73
CA MET A 164 8.64 7.76 -8.20
C MET A 164 9.97 7.76 -8.95
N LYS A 165 10.98 8.50 -8.47
CA LYS A 165 12.35 8.47 -9.05
C LYS A 165 12.98 7.08 -8.94
N HIS A 166 12.81 6.41 -7.81
CA HIS A 166 13.37 5.06 -7.58
C HIS A 166 12.76 3.96 -8.46
N ILE A 167 11.57 4.19 -9.00
CA ILE A 167 10.89 3.22 -9.87
C ILE A 167 10.92 3.58 -11.36
N ARG A 168 11.58 4.69 -11.74
CA ARG A 168 11.60 5.16 -13.13
C ARG A 168 12.01 4.06 -14.12
N GLU A 169 13.07 3.30 -13.81
CA GLU A 169 13.55 2.19 -14.64
C GLU A 169 12.55 1.03 -14.79
N ILE A 170 11.51 0.99 -13.95
CA ILE A 170 10.45 -0.02 -14.04
C ILE A 170 9.35 0.44 -15.00
N LEU A 171 9.22 1.74 -15.18
CA LEU A 171 8.17 2.38 -16.00
C LEU A 171 8.60 2.58 -17.45
N GLU A 172 9.89 2.56 -17.74
CA GLU A 172 10.50 2.58 -19.08
C GLU A 172 10.53 1.16 -19.70
#